data_8b08b9313bbccf524749c87ed98077c3
#
_entry.id   8b08b9313bbccf524749c87ed98077c3
#
_cell.length_a   1.000
_cell.length_b   1.000
_cell.length_c   1.000
_cell.angle_alpha   90.00
_cell.angle_beta   90.00
_cell.angle_gamma   90.00
#
_symmetry.space_group_name_H-M   'P 1'
#
loop_
_entity.id
_entity.type
_entity.pdbx_description
1 polymer ?
#
loop_
_entity_poly.entity_id
_entity_poly.type
_entity_poly.pdbx_seq_one_letter_code
_entity_poly.pdbx_strand_id
1 'polypeptide(L)'
;MALIKRVRAGMTYYLFPGGGVEACETPEQAAIREAREELGVDVELGEPRYEEDFDGSRFVYFDARIVGGQFGTGLWPDHAERSTEARERSGTHEPVWVPLDDLNELDVRPRALVTLLRA
;
A
#
# COMPACT_ATOMS: atom_id res chain seq x y z
N MET A 1 5.40 4.41 -9.92
CA MET A 1 5.28 4.13 -8.48
C MET A 1 4.24 3.06 -8.23
N ALA A 2 4.54 2.12 -7.36
CA ALA A 2 3.62 1.04 -7.01
C ALA A 2 2.56 1.55 -6.03
N LEU A 3 1.30 1.39 -6.36
CA LEU A 3 0.16 1.78 -5.53
C LEU A 3 -0.85 0.65 -5.49
N ILE A 4 -1.77 0.75 -4.54
CA ILE A 4 -2.92 -0.14 -4.43
C ILE A 4 -4.16 0.64 -4.86
N LYS A 5 -4.77 0.21 -5.95
CA LYS A 5 -6.04 0.78 -6.42
C LYS A 5 -7.18 0.15 -5.65
N ARG A 6 -8.02 0.98 -5.04
CA ARG A 6 -9.21 0.53 -4.34
C ARG A 6 -10.45 1.07 -5.02
N VAL A 7 -11.42 0.19 -5.20
CA VAL A 7 -12.77 0.57 -5.64
C VAL A 7 -13.73 0.09 -4.56
N ARG A 8 -14.40 1.03 -3.91
CA ARG A 8 -15.32 0.73 -2.80
C ARG A 8 -16.50 1.70 -2.83
N ALA A 9 -17.71 1.17 -2.78
CA ALA A 9 -18.95 1.96 -2.73
C ALA A 9 -19.03 3.00 -3.86
N GLY A 10 -18.61 2.64 -5.07
CA GLY A 10 -18.61 3.53 -6.23
C GLY A 10 -17.49 4.55 -6.26
N MET A 11 -16.58 4.52 -5.28
CA MET A 11 -15.44 5.42 -5.21
C MET A 11 -14.15 4.69 -5.62
N THR A 12 -13.32 5.37 -6.40
CA THR A 12 -11.98 4.88 -6.76
C THR A 12 -10.94 5.76 -6.10
N TYR A 13 -10.01 5.14 -5.38
CA TYR A 13 -8.87 5.84 -4.79
C TYR A 13 -7.65 4.92 -4.75
N TYR A 14 -6.51 5.49 -4.44
CA TYR A 14 -5.24 4.77 -4.46
C TYR A 14 -4.54 4.94 -3.12
N LEU A 15 -3.89 3.86 -2.66
CA LEU A 15 -3.14 3.86 -1.41
C LEU A 15 -1.68 3.55 -1.71
N PHE A 16 -0.78 4.20 -0.97
CA PHE A 16 0.60 3.73 -0.91
C PHE A 16 0.61 2.36 -0.22
N PRO A 17 1.42 1.41 -0.72
CA PRO A 17 1.56 0.12 -0.06
C PRO A 17 2.06 0.32 1.37
N GLY A 18 1.44 -0.38 2.28
CA GLY A 18 1.81 -0.31 3.69
C GLY A 18 0.63 -0.64 4.58
N GLY A 19 0.92 -0.90 5.81
CA GLY A 19 -0.04 -1.14 6.86
C GLY A 19 0.52 -0.69 8.20
N GLY A 20 -0.29 -0.80 9.23
CA GLY A 20 0.14 -0.45 10.57
C GLY A 20 1.26 -1.37 11.06
N VAL A 21 2.18 -0.82 11.85
CA VAL A 21 3.20 -1.60 12.55
C VAL A 21 2.50 -2.41 13.64
N GLU A 22 2.65 -3.72 13.59
CA GLU A 22 2.05 -4.61 14.58
C GLU A 22 2.91 -4.69 15.86
N ALA A 23 2.31 -5.19 16.94
CA ALA A 23 3.03 -5.41 18.19
C ALA A 23 4.22 -6.33 17.97
N CYS A 24 5.35 -6.03 18.59
CA CYS A 24 6.60 -6.79 18.46
C CYS A 24 7.23 -6.75 17.07
N GLU A 25 6.79 -5.83 16.22
CA GLU A 25 7.30 -5.65 14.87
C GLU A 25 7.98 -4.28 14.74
N THR A 26 9.12 -4.23 14.04
CA THR A 26 9.74 -2.94 13.71
C THR A 26 9.04 -2.34 12.49
N PRO A 27 9.14 -1.01 12.27
CA PRO A 27 8.61 -0.40 11.04
C PRO A 27 9.19 -1.03 9.77
N GLU A 28 10.47 -1.41 9.78
CA GLU A 28 11.11 -2.08 8.64
C GLU A 28 10.51 -3.45 8.38
N GLN A 29 10.28 -4.23 9.42
CA GLN A 29 9.63 -5.54 9.31
C GLN A 29 8.22 -5.41 8.76
N ALA A 30 7.47 -4.42 9.22
CA ALA A 30 6.13 -4.13 8.72
C ALA A 30 6.15 -3.80 7.23
N ALA A 31 7.08 -2.96 6.77
CA ALA A 31 7.18 -2.57 5.38
C ALA A 31 7.50 -3.77 4.48
N ILE A 32 8.41 -4.64 4.91
CA ILE A 32 8.77 -5.85 4.16
C ILE A 32 7.60 -6.82 4.10
N ARG A 33 6.92 -7.04 5.21
CA ARG A 33 5.74 -7.92 5.28
C ARG A 33 4.63 -7.43 4.37
N GLU A 34 4.30 -6.14 4.45
CA GLU A 34 3.23 -5.55 3.64
C GLU A 34 3.55 -5.59 2.15
N ALA A 35 4.81 -5.42 1.76
CA ALA A 35 5.20 -5.54 0.35
C ALA A 35 4.94 -6.94 -0.18
N ARG A 36 5.21 -7.97 0.61
CA ARG A 36 4.92 -9.35 0.23
C ARG A 36 3.43 -9.64 0.16
N GLU A 37 2.68 -9.19 1.17
CA GLU A 37 1.24 -9.42 1.24
C GLU A 37 0.46 -8.65 0.18
N GLU A 38 0.81 -7.38 -0.03
CA GLU A 38 0.06 -6.50 -0.90
C GLU A 38 0.50 -6.55 -2.36
N LEU A 39 1.80 -6.68 -2.60
CA LEU A 39 2.36 -6.60 -3.95
C LEU A 39 2.95 -7.91 -4.45
N GLY A 40 3.28 -8.83 -3.55
CA GLY A 40 3.93 -10.09 -3.91
C GLY A 40 5.41 -9.94 -4.19
N VAL A 41 6.06 -8.91 -3.65
CA VAL A 41 7.46 -8.62 -3.92
C VAL A 41 8.30 -8.58 -2.65
N ASP A 42 9.59 -8.86 -2.82
CA ASP A 42 10.60 -8.64 -1.80
C ASP A 42 11.28 -7.30 -2.07
N VAL A 43 11.49 -6.52 -1.03
CA VAL A 43 12.05 -5.18 -1.16
C VAL A 43 13.28 -4.98 -0.29
N GLU A 44 14.16 -4.12 -0.76
CA GLU A 44 15.25 -3.56 0.01
C GLU A 44 14.86 -2.13 0.38
N LEU A 45 14.85 -1.83 1.68
CA LEU A 45 14.39 -0.54 2.18
C LEU A 45 15.53 0.48 2.17
N GLY A 46 15.19 1.70 1.76
CA GLY A 46 16.03 2.87 1.91
C GLY A 46 15.60 3.70 3.11
N GLU A 47 15.65 5.02 2.96
CA GLU A 47 15.31 5.95 4.04
C GLU A 47 13.81 6.05 4.27
N PRO A 48 13.37 6.25 5.52
CA PRO A 48 11.98 6.58 5.79
C PRO A 48 11.65 7.95 5.22
N ARG A 49 10.50 8.05 4.56
CA ARG A 49 10.05 9.28 3.89
C ARG A 49 8.94 9.98 4.62
N TYR A 50 8.08 9.24 5.29
CA TYR A 50 6.90 9.80 5.92
C TYR A 50 6.42 8.89 7.03
N GLU A 51 5.90 9.48 8.09
CA GLU A 51 5.34 8.74 9.22
C GLU A 51 4.08 9.44 9.69
N GLU A 52 3.04 8.66 10.01
CA GLU A 52 1.83 9.19 10.61
C GLU A 52 1.20 8.16 11.55
N ASP A 53 0.43 8.67 12.51
CA ASP A 53 -0.45 7.84 13.32
C ASP A 53 -1.87 7.95 12.73
N PHE A 54 -2.47 6.82 12.45
CA PHE A 54 -3.81 6.78 11.89
C PHE A 54 -4.59 5.65 12.56
N ASP A 55 -5.75 5.98 13.10
CA ASP A 55 -6.66 5.03 13.74
C ASP A 55 -5.97 4.13 14.79
N GLY A 56 -5.09 4.75 15.60
CA GLY A 56 -4.37 4.07 16.66
C GLY A 56 -3.16 3.24 16.20
N SER A 57 -2.83 3.25 14.92
CA SER A 57 -1.70 2.53 14.37
C SER A 57 -0.65 3.49 13.82
N ARG A 58 0.62 3.08 13.93
CA ARG A 58 1.76 3.82 13.38
C ARG A 58 2.04 3.33 11.97
N PHE A 59 2.09 4.25 11.02
CA PHE A 59 2.43 3.98 9.63
C PHE A 59 3.74 4.67 9.28
N VAL A 60 4.71 3.91 8.77
CA VAL A 60 5.99 4.44 8.31
C VAL A 60 6.21 4.02 6.87
N TYR A 61 6.46 4.99 6.00
CA TYR A 61 6.67 4.78 4.56
C TYR A 61 8.13 4.97 4.21
N PHE A 62 8.69 4.00 3.53
CA PHE A 62 10.11 3.97 3.15
C PHE A 62 10.29 4.07 1.65
N ASP A 63 11.43 4.62 1.22
CA ASP A 63 11.93 4.33 -0.12
C ASP A 63 12.21 2.83 -0.18
N ALA A 64 11.86 2.20 -1.28
CA ALA A 64 12.05 0.77 -1.44
C ALA A 64 12.42 0.42 -2.87
N ARG A 65 13.26 -0.60 -3.02
CA ARG A 65 13.62 -1.17 -4.31
C ARG A 65 13.17 -2.62 -4.32
N ILE A 66 12.50 -3.04 -5.39
CA ILE A 66 12.09 -4.42 -5.57
C ILE A 66 13.33 -5.25 -5.92
N VAL A 67 13.60 -6.29 -5.14
CA VAL A 67 14.76 -7.18 -5.32
C VAL A 67 14.37 -8.62 -5.58
N GLY A 68 13.08 -8.96 -5.48
CA GLY A 68 12.60 -10.32 -5.72
C GLY A 68 11.08 -10.37 -5.79
N GLY A 69 10.55 -11.57 -6.03
CA GLY A 69 9.12 -11.78 -6.18
C GLY A 69 8.59 -11.35 -7.54
N GLN A 70 7.27 -11.39 -7.67
CA GLN A 70 6.60 -10.98 -8.89
C GLN A 70 5.45 -10.03 -8.54
N PHE A 71 5.54 -8.79 -9.03
CA PHE A 71 4.52 -7.77 -8.79
C PHE A 71 3.14 -8.25 -9.25
N GLY A 72 2.14 -8.07 -8.38
CA GLY A 72 0.78 -8.49 -8.66
C GLY A 72 0.40 -9.86 -8.11
N THR A 73 1.33 -10.55 -7.43
CA THR A 73 1.08 -11.88 -6.85
C THR A 73 0.86 -11.86 -5.35
N GLY A 74 0.63 -10.68 -4.77
CA GLY A 74 0.41 -10.55 -3.34
C GLY A 74 -0.78 -11.36 -2.85
N LEU A 75 -0.63 -11.91 -1.66
CA LEU A 75 -1.68 -12.67 -1.00
C LEU A 75 -2.38 -11.77 0.01
N TRP A 76 -3.55 -11.28 -0.38
CA TRP A 76 -4.44 -10.61 0.55
C TRP A 76 -5.11 -11.66 1.42
N PRO A 77 -4.93 -11.65 2.74
CA PRO A 77 -5.40 -12.75 3.59
C PRO A 77 -6.86 -13.11 3.42
N ASP A 78 -7.66 -12.16 2.98
CA ASP A 78 -9.11 -12.33 2.87
C ASP A 78 -9.61 -12.51 1.43
N HIS A 79 -8.73 -12.47 0.43
CA HIS A 79 -9.15 -12.41 -0.98
C HIS A 79 -9.67 -13.73 -1.53
N ALA A 80 -9.09 -14.84 -1.11
CA ALA A 80 -9.37 -16.14 -1.70
C ALA A 80 -10.67 -16.78 -1.18
N GLU A 81 -11.18 -16.34 -0.02
CA GLU A 81 -12.28 -16.98 0.68
C GLU A 81 -13.54 -16.12 0.79
N ARG A 82 -13.50 -14.88 0.30
CA ARG A 82 -14.66 -13.99 0.40
C ARG A 82 -15.67 -14.26 -0.71
N SER A 83 -16.96 -14.24 -0.32
CA SER A 83 -18.04 -14.25 -1.29
C SER A 83 -18.01 -12.97 -2.14
N THR A 84 -18.67 -13.02 -3.30
CA THR A 84 -18.81 -11.85 -4.18
C THR A 84 -19.42 -10.65 -3.43
N GLU A 85 -20.43 -10.92 -2.60
CA GLU A 85 -21.08 -9.87 -1.79
C GLU A 85 -20.14 -9.23 -0.79
N ALA A 86 -19.28 -10.04 -0.14
CA ALA A 86 -18.28 -9.52 0.79
C ALA A 86 -17.24 -8.67 0.07
N ARG A 87 -16.83 -9.06 -1.15
CA ARG A 87 -15.92 -8.28 -1.98
C ARG A 87 -16.51 -6.94 -2.39
N GLU A 88 -17.78 -6.92 -2.76
CA GLU A 88 -18.49 -5.69 -3.12
C GLU A 88 -18.55 -4.72 -1.94
N ARG A 89 -18.80 -5.22 -0.73
CA ARG A 89 -18.86 -4.39 0.48
C ARG A 89 -17.52 -3.86 0.92
N SER A 90 -16.47 -4.68 0.90
CA SER A 90 -15.12 -4.27 1.32
C SER A 90 -14.31 -3.61 0.21
N GLY A 91 -14.79 -3.71 -1.03
CA GLY A 91 -14.10 -3.17 -2.19
C GLY A 91 -13.03 -4.11 -2.74
N THR A 92 -12.34 -3.64 -3.75
CA THR A 92 -11.27 -4.38 -4.41
C THR A 92 -9.91 -3.79 -4.06
N HIS A 93 -8.88 -4.64 -4.12
CA HIS A 93 -7.49 -4.25 -3.95
C HIS A 93 -6.74 -4.73 -5.19
N GLU A 94 -6.11 -3.82 -5.90
CA GLU A 94 -5.36 -4.14 -7.11
C GLU A 94 -4.02 -3.42 -7.08
N PRO A 95 -2.88 -4.14 -7.09
CA PRO A 95 -1.58 -3.50 -7.22
C PRO A 95 -1.42 -2.94 -8.65
N VAL A 96 -1.02 -1.68 -8.74
CA VAL A 96 -0.89 -0.98 -10.01
C VAL A 96 0.38 -0.13 -10.03
N TRP A 97 0.92 0.10 -11.23
CA TRP A 97 1.99 1.08 -11.44
C TRP A 97 1.39 2.38 -11.92
N VAL A 98 1.72 3.47 -11.24
CA VAL A 98 1.22 4.81 -11.58
C VAL A 98 2.42 5.73 -11.81
N PRO A 99 2.45 6.47 -12.93
CA PRO A 99 3.50 7.46 -13.14
C PRO A 99 3.49 8.52 -12.03
N LEU A 100 4.67 8.94 -11.61
CA LEU A 100 4.81 9.93 -10.54
C LEU A 100 4.06 11.22 -10.88
N ASP A 101 4.05 11.62 -12.15
CA ASP A 101 3.37 12.83 -12.60
C ASP A 101 1.85 12.77 -12.46
N ASP A 102 1.27 11.58 -12.39
CA ASP A 102 -0.18 11.40 -12.28
C ASP A 102 -0.69 11.46 -10.82
N LEU A 103 0.21 11.47 -9.83
CA LEU A 103 -0.19 11.42 -8.42
C LEU A 103 -1.04 12.61 -7.98
N ASN A 104 -0.85 13.78 -8.60
CA ASN A 104 -1.64 14.97 -8.26
C ASN A 104 -3.05 14.93 -8.83
N GLU A 105 -3.27 14.15 -9.89
CA GLU A 105 -4.55 14.06 -10.60
C GLU A 105 -5.45 12.97 -10.03
N LEU A 106 -4.89 12.07 -9.23
CA LEU A 106 -5.60 10.95 -8.64
C LEU A 106 -5.85 11.17 -7.15
N ASP A 107 -6.86 10.49 -6.62
CA ASP A 107 -7.11 10.46 -5.18
C ASP A 107 -6.15 9.44 -4.55
N VAL A 108 -4.94 9.89 -4.23
CA VAL A 108 -3.89 9.07 -3.63
C VAL A 108 -3.75 9.42 -2.16
N ARG A 109 -3.75 8.43 -1.30
CA ARG A 109 -3.70 8.59 0.16
C ARG A 109 -2.49 7.87 0.76
N PRO A 110 -1.79 8.45 1.75
CA PRO A 110 -2.05 9.75 2.35
C PRO A 110 -1.60 10.90 1.44
N ARG A 111 -2.40 11.94 1.38
CA ARG A 111 -2.14 13.09 0.50
C ARG A 111 -0.88 13.86 0.89
N ALA A 112 -0.56 13.88 2.19
CA ALA A 112 0.67 14.51 2.68
C ALA A 112 1.93 13.87 2.07
N LEU A 113 1.93 12.56 1.86
CA LEU A 113 3.06 11.87 1.23
C LEU A 113 3.17 12.26 -0.26
N VAL A 114 2.05 12.39 -0.96
CA VAL A 114 2.05 12.87 -2.35
C VAL A 114 2.69 14.26 -2.44
N THR A 115 2.30 15.16 -1.55
CA THR A 115 2.85 16.52 -1.50
C THR A 115 4.37 16.47 -1.28
N LEU A 116 4.83 15.61 -0.37
CA LEU A 116 6.26 15.44 -0.08
C LEU A 116 7.03 14.96 -1.31
N LEU A 117 6.49 13.98 -2.04
CA LEU A 117 7.14 13.40 -3.20
C LEU A 117 7.18 14.34 -4.42
N ARG A 118 6.23 15.27 -4.48
CA ARG A 118 6.11 16.22 -5.58
C ARG A 118 6.78 17.56 -5.29
N ALA A 119 7.29 17.73 -4.09
CA ALA A 119 7.95 18.96 -3.66
C ALA A 119 9.28 19.20 -4.41
#